data_56ef8f210e98307d6a84c5957b0040c9
#
_entry.id   56ef8f210e98307d6a84c5957b0040c9
#
_cell.length_a   1.000
_cell.length_b   1.000
_cell.length_c   1.000
_cell.angle_alpha   90.00
_cell.angle_beta   90.00
_cell.angle_gamma   90.00
#
_symmetry.space_group_name_H-M   'P 1'
#
loop_
_entity.id
_entity.type
_entity.pdbx_description
1 polymer ?
#
loop_
_entity_poly.entity_id
_entity_poly.type
_entity_poly.pdbx_seq_one_letter_code
_entity_poly.pdbx_strand_id
1 'polypeptide(L)'
;MNHIQNAMNQAAELIRKAYDTAVAEGLLPEAEVRPVQIEIPKDLRNGDYASGFAMQNAKVLRQNPRKVAEILVEKMDLTGTCFASAEIAGPGFLNLRLSHSWFENVLTNITEEGENYGRTAAEKPEKIMVEFVSANPTGPMHMGNARGGVLGDCLAEVLHRAGNEVTREFYVNDAGNQIDKFASSLDARYRQIILGEDAVEFPENGYHGNDIKVLAQKFFEKNGDSYLNRPEKERHEALAAFGLENNIPAMKADLQRYLINYDVWFFESELHNSDYVADTVKKLTENGHTYEKDGALWLNTSYLLEQMYRAEGKSSEDIEKLELKDDVLRRANGFYTYFAADIAYHRNKFEVRGFDRVINIWCADHHGHVARLKCALDALGLDGTNRLEIVLMQLVQLVRAGQPVRMSKRTGNAIALHDLLDEVSVDAARFFFNSRHSASPIEFDLGLAVRNDSENPVYYVQYAHARNKSILKALAQDNIPTDVKTADLSLLVESAELDLIRDLSRLPEEIRLAAVQRDPSRLNRYATQVATAFHKFYTECRIKDAAPALREARILLSCCTAAVIENALSCFGVSAPDHM
;
A
#
# COMPACT_ATOMS: atom_id res chain seq x y z
N MET A 1 -6.80 -16.68 -11.26
CA MET A 1 -8.06 -17.07 -10.50
C MET A 1 -7.79 -17.05 -8.99
N ASN A 2 -8.77 -16.62 -8.14
CA ASN A 2 -8.62 -16.72 -6.67
C ASN A 2 -9.20 -18.05 -6.15
N HIS A 3 -8.36 -19.06 -6.00
CA HIS A 3 -8.76 -20.40 -5.56
C HIS A 3 -9.33 -20.43 -4.14
N ILE A 4 -8.84 -19.54 -3.25
CA ILE A 4 -9.32 -19.44 -1.86
C ILE A 4 -10.77 -18.93 -1.85
N GLN A 5 -11.02 -17.80 -2.51
CA GLN A 5 -12.37 -17.22 -2.56
C GLN A 5 -13.36 -18.15 -3.28
N ASN A 6 -12.92 -18.84 -4.34
CA ASN A 6 -13.74 -19.80 -5.05
C ASN A 6 -14.13 -20.99 -4.16
N ALA A 7 -13.18 -21.56 -3.41
CA ALA A 7 -13.46 -22.63 -2.46
C ALA A 7 -14.42 -22.18 -1.34
N MET A 8 -14.22 -20.98 -0.79
CA MET A 8 -15.14 -20.41 0.21
C MET A 8 -16.56 -20.25 -0.33
N ASN A 9 -16.69 -19.76 -1.56
CA ASN A 9 -18.00 -19.60 -2.21
C ASN A 9 -18.67 -20.95 -2.45
N GLN A 10 -17.94 -21.95 -2.96
CA GLN A 10 -18.45 -23.31 -3.13
C GLN A 10 -18.87 -23.96 -1.81
N ALA A 11 -18.09 -23.78 -0.74
CA ALA A 11 -18.44 -24.28 0.60
C ALA A 11 -19.74 -23.65 1.12
N ALA A 12 -19.88 -22.34 0.95
CA ALA A 12 -21.11 -21.63 1.37
C ALA A 12 -22.34 -22.09 0.57
N GLU A 13 -22.17 -22.27 -0.74
CA GLU A 13 -23.25 -22.78 -1.62
C GLU A 13 -23.64 -24.22 -1.29
N LEU A 14 -22.67 -25.10 -1.03
CA LEU A 14 -22.92 -26.47 -0.60
C LEU A 14 -23.76 -26.53 0.68
N ILE A 15 -23.38 -25.78 1.70
CA ILE A 15 -24.13 -25.74 2.97
C ILE A 15 -25.53 -25.17 2.75
N ARG A 16 -25.66 -24.14 1.92
CA ARG A 16 -26.97 -23.54 1.62
C ARG A 16 -27.87 -24.51 0.88
N LYS A 17 -27.39 -25.16 -0.18
CA LYS A 17 -28.14 -26.20 -0.92
C LYS A 17 -28.55 -27.37 -0.04
N ALA A 18 -27.64 -27.83 0.85
CA ALA A 18 -27.95 -28.89 1.80
C ALA A 18 -29.07 -28.50 2.76
N TYR A 19 -29.07 -27.24 3.23
CA TYR A 19 -30.17 -26.70 4.05
C TYR A 19 -31.49 -26.63 3.27
N ASP A 20 -31.49 -26.09 2.08
CA ASP A 20 -32.70 -25.96 1.25
C ASP A 20 -33.29 -27.36 0.92
N THR A 21 -32.44 -28.35 0.64
CA THR A 21 -32.85 -29.76 0.44
C THR A 21 -33.45 -30.34 1.72
N ALA A 22 -32.80 -30.12 2.87
CA ALA A 22 -33.31 -30.62 4.15
C ALA A 22 -34.66 -30.02 4.54
N VAL A 23 -34.91 -28.77 4.20
CA VAL A 23 -36.22 -28.10 4.39
C VAL A 23 -37.24 -28.70 3.44
N ALA A 24 -36.94 -28.87 2.16
CA ALA A 24 -37.84 -29.48 1.16
C ALA A 24 -38.28 -30.91 1.53
N GLU A 25 -37.37 -31.65 2.17
CA GLU A 25 -37.64 -33.00 2.66
C GLU A 25 -38.28 -33.06 4.06
N GLY A 26 -38.53 -31.90 4.69
CA GLY A 26 -39.14 -31.78 6.01
C GLY A 26 -38.21 -32.24 7.17
N LEU A 27 -36.92 -32.33 6.95
CA LEU A 27 -35.93 -32.71 7.97
C LEU A 27 -35.54 -31.53 8.86
N LEU A 28 -35.57 -30.30 8.30
CA LEU A 28 -35.36 -29.05 9.01
C LEU A 28 -36.56 -28.11 8.75
N PRO A 29 -36.91 -27.25 9.71
CA PRO A 29 -37.97 -26.26 9.48
C PRO A 29 -37.49 -25.14 8.55
N GLU A 30 -38.37 -24.61 7.73
CA GLU A 30 -38.15 -23.35 7.03
C GLU A 30 -38.06 -22.22 8.05
N ALA A 31 -36.95 -21.47 8.03
CA ALA A 31 -36.70 -20.39 8.97
C ALA A 31 -35.79 -19.33 8.36
N GLU A 32 -35.81 -18.13 8.92
CA GLU A 32 -34.88 -17.07 8.59
C GLU A 32 -33.50 -17.39 9.22
N VAL A 33 -32.64 -18.13 8.47
CA VAL A 33 -31.31 -18.51 8.91
C VAL A 33 -30.28 -17.43 8.63
N ARG A 34 -29.28 -17.35 9.50
CA ARG A 34 -28.10 -16.47 9.27
C ARG A 34 -27.35 -16.92 8.03
N PRO A 35 -26.71 -15.97 7.32
CA PRO A 35 -25.85 -16.31 6.17
C PRO A 35 -24.78 -17.31 6.54
N VAL A 36 -24.42 -18.19 5.58
CA VAL A 36 -23.31 -19.12 5.74
C VAL A 36 -22.00 -18.34 5.79
N GLN A 37 -21.25 -18.52 6.87
CA GLN A 37 -19.92 -17.98 7.04
C GLN A 37 -18.92 -19.12 6.95
N ILE A 38 -17.88 -18.96 6.13
CA ILE A 38 -16.79 -19.91 5.96
C ILE A 38 -15.52 -19.31 6.55
N GLU A 39 -14.81 -20.09 7.32
CA GLU A 39 -13.51 -19.74 7.90
C GLU A 39 -12.43 -20.75 7.48
N ILE A 40 -11.19 -20.30 7.47
CA ILE A 40 -10.01 -21.16 7.27
C ILE A 40 -9.45 -21.49 8.65
N PRO A 41 -9.56 -22.75 9.11
CA PRO A 41 -9.03 -23.14 10.41
C PRO A 41 -7.52 -22.95 10.51
N LYS A 42 -7.03 -22.51 11.66
CA LYS A 42 -5.58 -22.42 11.91
C LYS A 42 -4.91 -23.79 11.98
N ASP A 43 -5.66 -24.81 12.37
CA ASP A 43 -5.19 -26.20 12.50
C ASP A 43 -5.88 -27.03 11.44
N LEU A 44 -5.11 -27.56 10.50
CA LEU A 44 -5.58 -28.40 9.40
C LEU A 44 -6.29 -29.69 9.86
N ARG A 45 -6.12 -30.09 11.12
CA ARG A 45 -6.93 -31.20 11.69
C ARG A 45 -8.42 -30.90 11.68
N ASN A 46 -8.78 -29.61 11.70
CA ASN A 46 -10.16 -29.14 11.62
C ASN A 46 -10.65 -28.90 10.17
N GLY A 47 -10.01 -29.51 9.16
CA GLY A 47 -10.32 -29.32 7.75
C GLY A 47 -9.56 -28.18 7.10
N ASP A 48 -9.73 -27.99 5.80
CA ASP A 48 -9.20 -26.86 5.04
C ASP A 48 -10.12 -25.64 5.16
N TYR A 49 -11.44 -25.87 5.27
CA TYR A 49 -12.47 -24.88 5.50
C TYR A 49 -13.45 -25.37 6.56
N ALA A 50 -14.03 -24.44 7.32
CA ALA A 50 -15.00 -24.76 8.36
C ALA A 50 -16.17 -23.78 8.39
N SER A 51 -17.32 -24.22 8.89
CA SER A 51 -18.48 -23.37 9.12
C SER A 51 -19.18 -23.71 10.43
N GLY A 52 -19.51 -22.68 11.20
CA GLY A 52 -20.37 -22.78 12.38
C GLY A 52 -21.87 -22.66 12.09
N PHE A 53 -22.31 -22.80 10.84
CA PHE A 53 -23.69 -22.56 10.43
C PHE A 53 -24.72 -23.33 11.28
N ALA A 54 -24.48 -24.61 11.54
CA ALA A 54 -25.40 -25.42 12.34
C ALA A 54 -25.55 -24.89 13.78
N MET A 55 -24.47 -24.46 14.40
CA MET A 55 -24.48 -23.90 15.76
C MET A 55 -25.16 -22.52 15.78
N GLN A 56 -24.85 -21.67 14.80
CA GLN A 56 -25.40 -20.30 14.72
C GLN A 56 -26.92 -20.28 14.51
N ASN A 57 -27.46 -21.32 13.87
CA ASN A 57 -28.87 -21.43 13.50
C ASN A 57 -29.67 -22.44 14.33
N ALA A 58 -29.04 -23.18 15.25
CA ALA A 58 -29.69 -24.23 16.06
C ALA A 58 -30.95 -23.73 16.80
N LYS A 59 -30.93 -22.52 17.36
CA LYS A 59 -32.04 -21.93 18.08
C LYS A 59 -33.23 -21.64 17.15
N VAL A 60 -32.99 -21.09 15.97
CA VAL A 60 -34.03 -20.77 14.99
C VAL A 60 -34.61 -22.05 14.40
N LEU A 61 -33.75 -23.04 14.15
CA LEU A 61 -34.15 -24.37 13.64
C LEU A 61 -34.76 -25.27 14.71
N ARG A 62 -34.73 -24.84 15.98
CA ARG A 62 -35.27 -25.63 17.14
C ARG A 62 -34.70 -27.03 17.21
N GLN A 63 -33.44 -27.20 16.88
CA GLN A 63 -32.78 -28.51 16.76
C GLN A 63 -31.40 -28.46 17.44
N ASN A 64 -30.91 -29.60 17.89
CA ASN A 64 -29.55 -29.72 18.42
C ASN A 64 -28.54 -29.38 17.30
N PRO A 65 -27.53 -28.52 17.54
CA PRO A 65 -26.56 -28.14 16.50
C PRO A 65 -25.89 -29.30 15.81
N ARG A 66 -25.50 -30.34 16.58
CA ARG A 66 -24.88 -31.54 16.02
C ARG A 66 -25.84 -32.29 15.10
N LYS A 67 -27.13 -32.37 15.47
CA LYS A 67 -28.14 -32.99 14.63
C LYS A 67 -28.39 -32.23 13.34
N VAL A 68 -28.39 -30.90 13.42
CA VAL A 68 -28.43 -30.03 12.21
C VAL A 68 -27.23 -30.33 11.32
N ALA A 69 -26.03 -30.39 11.89
CA ALA A 69 -24.80 -30.69 11.13
C ALA A 69 -24.85 -32.06 10.47
N GLU A 70 -25.38 -33.10 11.16
CA GLU A 70 -25.55 -34.45 10.60
C GLU A 70 -26.49 -34.44 9.38
N ILE A 71 -27.61 -33.77 9.47
CA ILE A 71 -28.57 -33.63 8.36
C ILE A 71 -27.91 -32.89 7.19
N LEU A 72 -27.21 -31.80 7.46
CA LEU A 72 -26.55 -31.02 6.40
C LEU A 72 -25.47 -31.83 5.68
N VAL A 73 -24.60 -32.53 6.40
CA VAL A 73 -23.54 -33.36 5.79
C VAL A 73 -24.13 -34.48 4.95
N GLU A 74 -25.23 -35.11 5.42
CA GLU A 74 -25.95 -36.14 4.65
C GLU A 74 -26.53 -35.62 3.33
N LYS A 75 -26.95 -34.36 3.30
CA LYS A 75 -27.55 -33.71 2.11
C LYS A 75 -26.56 -32.96 1.25
N MET A 76 -25.26 -32.89 1.62
CA MET A 76 -24.23 -32.31 0.78
C MET A 76 -23.89 -33.21 -0.40
N ASP A 77 -24.03 -32.68 -1.61
CA ASP A 77 -23.49 -33.29 -2.83
C ASP A 77 -22.15 -32.62 -3.20
N LEU A 78 -21.08 -33.35 -2.96
CA LEU A 78 -19.71 -32.88 -3.26
C LEU A 78 -19.31 -33.08 -4.73
N THR A 79 -20.15 -33.68 -5.56
CA THR A 79 -19.83 -33.99 -6.96
C THR A 79 -19.55 -32.70 -7.74
N GLY A 80 -18.42 -32.66 -8.43
CA GLY A 80 -18.01 -31.48 -9.23
C GLY A 80 -17.55 -30.28 -8.42
N THR A 81 -17.37 -30.42 -7.10
CA THR A 81 -16.81 -29.36 -6.25
C THR A 81 -15.31 -29.55 -5.99
N CYS A 82 -14.69 -28.58 -5.36
CA CYS A 82 -13.28 -28.69 -4.95
C CYS A 82 -13.08 -29.44 -3.62
N PHE A 83 -14.11 -30.11 -3.08
CA PHE A 83 -14.05 -30.81 -1.80
C PHE A 83 -14.13 -32.33 -1.97
N ALA A 84 -13.32 -33.05 -1.18
CA ALA A 84 -13.31 -34.50 -1.13
C ALA A 84 -14.21 -35.05 -0.03
N SER A 85 -14.33 -34.35 1.10
CA SER A 85 -15.16 -34.78 2.23
C SER A 85 -15.69 -33.62 3.06
N ALA A 86 -16.80 -33.89 3.75
CA ALA A 86 -17.38 -33.03 4.79
C ALA A 86 -17.48 -33.84 6.08
N GLU A 87 -16.99 -33.32 7.19
CA GLU A 87 -16.93 -33.96 8.49
C GLU A 87 -17.56 -33.06 9.57
N ILE A 88 -18.06 -33.67 10.64
CA ILE A 88 -18.65 -32.96 11.76
C ILE A 88 -17.65 -32.96 12.92
N ALA A 89 -17.32 -31.76 13.42
CA ALA A 89 -16.45 -31.60 14.58
C ALA A 89 -17.17 -30.93 15.77
N GLY A 90 -16.81 -31.40 16.98
CA GLY A 90 -17.30 -30.83 18.21
C GLY A 90 -18.83 -30.73 18.30
N PRO A 91 -19.40 -29.58 18.69
CA PRO A 91 -20.82 -29.39 18.90
C PRO A 91 -21.65 -29.22 17.60
N GLY A 92 -21.01 -29.24 16.42
CA GLY A 92 -21.70 -29.08 15.13
C GLY A 92 -20.98 -28.15 14.15
N PHE A 93 -19.64 -28.08 14.19
CA PHE A 93 -18.86 -27.52 13.10
C PHE A 93 -18.91 -28.39 11.87
N LEU A 94 -19.04 -27.79 10.71
CA LEU A 94 -18.92 -28.42 9.41
C LEU A 94 -17.52 -28.18 8.87
N ASN A 95 -16.70 -29.22 8.79
CA ASN A 95 -15.33 -29.17 8.31
C ASN A 95 -15.26 -29.79 6.91
N LEU A 96 -14.72 -29.06 5.96
CA LEU A 96 -14.57 -29.43 4.56
C LEU A 96 -13.10 -29.66 4.23
N ARG A 97 -12.80 -30.74 3.51
CA ARG A 97 -11.44 -31.07 3.04
C ARG A 97 -11.36 -30.94 1.54
N LEU A 98 -10.30 -30.26 1.09
CA LEU A 98 -10.02 -30.09 -0.34
C LEU A 98 -9.78 -31.42 -1.03
N SER A 99 -10.24 -31.53 -2.26
CA SER A 99 -9.94 -32.66 -3.13
C SER A 99 -8.53 -32.52 -3.71
N HIS A 100 -7.92 -33.62 -4.13
CA HIS A 100 -6.61 -33.60 -4.75
C HIS A 100 -6.62 -32.75 -6.04
N SER A 101 -7.68 -32.78 -6.80
CA SER A 101 -7.85 -31.96 -8.01
C SER A 101 -7.78 -30.47 -7.76
N TRP A 102 -8.10 -29.99 -6.55
CA TRP A 102 -7.92 -28.58 -6.22
C TRP A 102 -6.43 -28.18 -6.25
N PHE A 103 -5.55 -29.01 -5.71
CA PHE A 103 -4.10 -28.77 -5.72
C PHE A 103 -3.53 -28.80 -7.14
N GLU A 104 -3.99 -29.75 -7.96
CA GLU A 104 -3.63 -29.83 -9.37
C GLU A 104 -4.04 -28.56 -10.13
N ASN A 105 -5.28 -28.09 -9.91
CA ASN A 105 -5.81 -26.89 -10.53
C ASN A 105 -5.05 -25.62 -10.12
N VAL A 106 -4.55 -25.54 -8.87
CA VAL A 106 -3.70 -24.42 -8.42
C VAL A 106 -2.42 -24.35 -9.26
N LEU A 107 -1.70 -25.47 -9.39
CA LEU A 107 -0.43 -25.49 -10.15
C LEU A 107 -0.66 -25.24 -11.65
N THR A 108 -1.72 -25.80 -12.21
CA THR A 108 -2.12 -25.55 -13.60
C THR A 108 -2.38 -24.06 -13.84
N ASN A 109 -3.15 -23.44 -12.94
CA ASN A 109 -3.46 -22.02 -13.05
C ASN A 109 -2.22 -21.12 -12.89
N ILE A 110 -1.29 -21.45 -11.96
CA ILE A 110 -0.01 -20.72 -11.85
C ILE A 110 0.79 -20.83 -13.14
N THR A 111 0.83 -22.01 -13.75
CA THR A 111 1.55 -22.25 -15.01
C THR A 111 0.94 -21.47 -16.18
N GLU A 112 -0.39 -21.43 -16.27
CA GLU A 112 -1.12 -20.73 -17.34
C GLU A 112 -1.04 -19.21 -17.21
N GLU A 113 -1.21 -18.66 -16.01
CA GLU A 113 -1.20 -17.22 -15.75
C GLU A 113 0.22 -16.63 -15.69
N GLY A 114 1.24 -17.43 -15.29
CA GLY A 114 2.64 -17.03 -15.26
C GLY A 114 2.85 -15.73 -14.45
N GLU A 115 3.40 -14.69 -15.09
CA GLU A 115 3.64 -13.36 -14.49
C GLU A 115 2.35 -12.64 -14.07
N ASN A 116 1.19 -13.03 -14.59
CA ASN A 116 -0.10 -12.47 -14.23
C ASN A 116 -0.75 -13.18 -13.04
N TYR A 117 -0.19 -14.31 -12.57
CA TYR A 117 -0.73 -14.97 -11.40
C TYR A 117 -0.69 -14.09 -10.17
N GLY A 118 -1.82 -13.99 -9.50
CA GLY A 118 -2.05 -13.04 -8.41
C GLY A 118 -2.93 -11.84 -8.80
N ARG A 119 -3.07 -11.55 -10.09
CA ARG A 119 -4.01 -10.51 -10.53
C ARG A 119 -5.45 -10.98 -10.40
N THR A 120 -6.32 -10.10 -9.94
CA THR A 120 -7.75 -10.36 -9.82
C THR A 120 -8.55 -9.29 -10.54
N ALA A 121 -9.76 -9.64 -10.97
CA ALA A 121 -10.70 -8.65 -11.48
C ALA A 121 -11.50 -8.10 -10.30
N ALA A 122 -11.66 -6.78 -10.22
CA ALA A 122 -12.59 -6.17 -9.29
C ALA A 122 -14.02 -6.35 -9.80
N GLU A 123 -14.98 -6.60 -8.90
CA GLU A 123 -16.40 -6.64 -9.26
C GLU A 123 -16.88 -5.29 -9.81
N LYS A 124 -16.35 -4.22 -9.24
CA LYS A 124 -16.56 -2.83 -9.64
C LYS A 124 -15.21 -2.14 -9.71
N PRO A 125 -14.56 -2.08 -10.88
CA PRO A 125 -13.32 -1.34 -11.03
C PRO A 125 -13.52 0.14 -10.72
N GLU A 126 -12.67 0.68 -9.84
CA GLU A 126 -12.63 2.10 -9.49
C GLU A 126 -11.45 2.78 -10.18
N LYS A 127 -11.61 4.06 -10.53
CA LYS A 127 -10.52 4.94 -10.92
C LYS A 127 -9.96 5.59 -9.65
N ILE A 128 -8.81 5.10 -9.21
CA ILE A 128 -8.21 5.45 -7.92
C ILE A 128 -6.96 6.31 -8.14
N MET A 129 -6.83 7.41 -7.39
CA MET A 129 -5.58 8.13 -7.27
C MET A 129 -4.91 7.77 -5.94
N VAL A 130 -3.60 7.52 -5.98
CA VAL A 130 -2.76 7.41 -4.77
C VAL A 130 -1.75 8.56 -4.80
N GLU A 131 -1.89 9.49 -3.85
CA GLU A 131 -0.94 10.59 -3.64
C GLU A 131 -0.01 10.25 -2.47
N PHE A 132 1.29 10.36 -2.69
CA PHE A 132 2.26 10.02 -1.67
C PHE A 132 3.59 10.76 -1.85
N VAL A 133 4.37 10.86 -0.78
CA VAL A 133 5.57 11.68 -0.62
C VAL A 133 5.24 13.17 -0.61
N SER A 134 4.91 13.77 -1.75
CA SER A 134 4.52 15.19 -1.92
C SER A 134 5.41 16.15 -1.10
N ALA A 135 6.74 15.94 -1.17
CA ALA A 135 7.72 16.71 -0.43
C ALA A 135 7.96 18.07 -1.08
N ASN A 136 8.21 19.10 -0.24
CA ASN A 136 8.54 20.44 -0.74
C ASN A 136 9.85 20.44 -1.54
N PRO A 137 9.89 21.08 -2.72
CA PRO A 137 11.07 21.07 -3.60
C PRO A 137 12.15 22.10 -3.15
N THR A 138 12.29 22.30 -1.84
CA THR A 138 13.22 23.27 -1.25
C THR A 138 14.57 22.67 -0.86
N GLY A 139 14.78 21.38 -1.13
CA GLY A 139 16.03 20.66 -0.84
C GLY A 139 15.94 19.19 -1.22
N PRO A 140 16.97 18.39 -0.91
CA PRO A 140 16.97 16.94 -1.17
C PRO A 140 15.89 16.23 -0.35
N MET A 141 15.37 15.13 -0.91
CA MET A 141 14.38 14.34 -0.20
C MET A 141 14.97 13.73 1.06
N HIS A 142 14.23 13.89 2.16
CA HIS A 142 14.62 13.37 3.45
C HIS A 142 14.32 11.87 3.54
N MET A 143 15.11 11.11 4.29
CA MET A 143 14.90 9.68 4.56
C MET A 143 13.48 9.38 5.07
N GLY A 144 12.85 10.29 5.81
CA GLY A 144 11.45 10.16 6.24
C GLY A 144 10.46 9.97 5.08
N ASN A 145 10.78 10.49 3.88
CA ASN A 145 9.95 10.30 2.68
C ASN A 145 10.08 8.88 2.09
N ALA A 146 11.16 8.14 2.40
CA ALA A 146 11.42 6.82 1.84
C ALA A 146 10.31 5.81 2.16
N ARG A 147 9.83 5.80 3.42
CA ARG A 147 8.74 4.91 3.84
C ARG A 147 7.43 5.25 3.13
N GLY A 148 7.07 6.54 3.09
CA GLY A 148 5.87 7.01 2.40
C GLY A 148 5.90 6.69 0.91
N GLY A 149 7.07 6.80 0.30
CA GLY A 149 7.31 6.44 -1.09
C GLY A 149 7.03 4.97 -1.37
N VAL A 150 7.63 4.07 -0.61
CA VAL A 150 7.40 2.62 -0.78
C VAL A 150 5.97 2.23 -0.45
N LEU A 151 5.41 2.75 0.65
CA LEU A 151 4.02 2.45 1.04
C LEU A 151 3.04 2.85 -0.06
N GLY A 152 3.21 4.05 -0.65
CA GLY A 152 2.35 4.55 -1.71
C GLY A 152 2.49 3.76 -3.00
N ASP A 153 3.71 3.50 -3.42
CA ASP A 153 3.99 2.75 -4.65
C ASP A 153 3.49 1.30 -4.54
N CYS A 154 3.76 0.61 -3.42
CA CYS A 154 3.26 -0.75 -3.17
C CYS A 154 1.73 -0.78 -3.06
N LEU A 155 1.10 0.21 -2.41
CA LEU A 155 -0.35 0.30 -2.34
C LEU A 155 -0.96 0.52 -3.73
N ALA A 156 -0.39 1.39 -4.54
CA ALA A 156 -0.83 1.61 -5.91
C ALA A 156 -0.72 0.31 -6.75
N GLU A 157 0.38 -0.45 -6.60
CA GLU A 157 0.57 -1.71 -7.31
C GLU A 157 -0.45 -2.77 -6.89
N VAL A 158 -0.70 -2.96 -5.58
CA VAL A 158 -1.69 -3.98 -5.15
C VAL A 158 -3.11 -3.59 -5.52
N LEU A 159 -3.46 -2.31 -5.52
CA LEU A 159 -4.75 -1.81 -6.02
C LEU A 159 -4.92 -2.07 -7.52
N HIS A 160 -3.85 -1.84 -8.31
CA HIS A 160 -3.85 -2.14 -9.73
C HIS A 160 -4.00 -3.65 -10.00
N ARG A 161 -3.25 -4.49 -9.28
CA ARG A 161 -3.38 -5.96 -9.41
C ARG A 161 -4.72 -6.49 -8.92
N ALA A 162 -5.38 -5.78 -8.01
CA ALA A 162 -6.74 -6.06 -7.58
C ALA A 162 -7.83 -5.63 -8.59
N GLY A 163 -7.45 -5.13 -9.77
CA GLY A 163 -8.34 -4.86 -10.89
C GLY A 163 -8.87 -3.42 -10.97
N ASN A 164 -8.21 -2.45 -10.32
CA ASN A 164 -8.57 -1.03 -10.42
C ASN A 164 -7.68 -0.28 -11.42
N GLU A 165 -8.18 0.85 -11.92
CA GLU A 165 -7.39 1.84 -12.65
C GLU A 165 -6.70 2.77 -11.64
N VAL A 166 -5.37 2.73 -11.56
CA VAL A 166 -4.63 3.45 -10.52
C VAL A 166 -3.69 4.48 -11.13
N THR A 167 -3.77 5.72 -10.61
CA THR A 167 -2.87 6.82 -10.92
C THR A 167 -2.01 7.18 -9.72
N ARG A 168 -0.69 7.24 -9.90
CA ARG A 168 0.28 7.69 -8.88
C ARG A 168 0.53 9.18 -9.05
N GLU A 169 0.36 9.96 -7.99
CA GLU A 169 0.54 11.41 -8.04
C GLU A 169 1.52 11.92 -7.00
N PHE A 170 2.36 12.86 -7.44
CA PHE A 170 3.20 13.70 -6.59
C PHE A 170 2.70 15.14 -6.67
N TYR A 171 2.32 15.72 -5.52
CA TYR A 171 1.98 17.14 -5.42
C TYR A 171 3.24 17.96 -5.16
N VAL A 172 3.51 18.91 -6.05
CA VAL A 172 4.64 19.82 -5.95
C VAL A 172 4.17 21.15 -5.38
N ASN A 173 4.58 21.46 -4.16
CA ASN A 173 4.32 22.75 -3.54
C ASN A 173 5.37 23.77 -4.06
N ASP A 174 5.12 24.34 -5.22
CA ASP A 174 5.98 25.32 -5.91
C ASP A 174 5.54 26.77 -5.72
N ALA A 175 4.65 27.03 -4.74
CA ALA A 175 4.12 28.34 -4.45
C ALA A 175 4.06 28.65 -2.94
N GLY A 176 3.83 29.90 -2.58
CA GLY A 176 3.56 30.33 -1.20
C GLY A 176 4.78 30.41 -0.29
N ASN A 177 4.52 30.47 1.02
CA ASN A 177 5.49 30.86 2.05
C ASN A 177 6.77 30.01 2.11
N GLN A 178 6.70 28.72 1.74
CA GLN A 178 7.89 27.85 1.73
C GLN A 178 8.86 28.25 0.62
N ILE A 179 8.32 28.61 -0.54
CA ILE A 179 9.11 29.09 -1.68
C ILE A 179 9.68 30.49 -1.39
N ASP A 180 8.91 31.35 -0.72
CA ASP A 180 9.43 32.68 -0.30
C ASP A 180 10.62 32.56 0.66
N LYS A 181 10.54 31.64 1.64
CA LYS A 181 11.65 31.33 2.55
C LYS A 181 12.85 30.71 1.83
N PHE A 182 12.59 29.86 0.86
CA PHE A 182 13.63 29.26 0.02
C PHE A 182 14.34 30.32 -0.81
N ALA A 183 13.59 31.21 -1.45
CA ALA A 183 14.12 32.35 -2.21
C ALA A 183 14.98 33.27 -1.35
N SER A 184 14.49 33.65 -0.17
CA SER A 184 15.24 34.51 0.77
C SER A 184 16.53 33.85 1.26
N SER A 185 16.51 32.53 1.48
CA SER A 185 17.70 31.77 1.88
C SER A 185 18.76 31.74 0.76
N LEU A 186 18.32 31.51 -0.48
CA LEU A 186 19.19 31.55 -1.66
C LEU A 186 19.74 32.94 -1.89
N ASP A 187 18.92 33.98 -1.72
CA ASP A 187 19.32 35.37 -1.88
C ASP A 187 20.39 35.77 -0.88
N ALA A 188 20.21 35.45 0.39
CA ALA A 188 21.21 35.74 1.41
C ALA A 188 22.55 35.05 1.06
N ARG A 189 22.56 33.78 0.64
CA ARG A 189 23.78 33.04 0.25
C ARG A 189 24.41 33.61 -1.02
N TYR A 190 23.61 33.93 -2.04
CA TYR A 190 24.09 34.56 -3.26
C TYR A 190 24.80 35.91 -2.98
N ARG A 191 24.19 36.75 -2.15
CA ARG A 191 24.77 38.03 -1.76
C ARG A 191 26.02 37.86 -0.87
N GLN A 192 26.04 36.85 0.03
CA GLN A 192 27.22 36.52 0.83
C GLN A 192 28.42 36.10 -0.02
N ILE A 193 28.19 35.38 -1.14
CA ILE A 193 29.26 35.00 -2.08
C ILE A 193 29.92 36.26 -2.69
N ILE A 194 29.16 37.29 -2.96
CA ILE A 194 29.67 38.50 -3.65
C ILE A 194 30.23 39.54 -2.66
N LEU A 195 29.54 39.75 -1.55
CA LEU A 195 29.83 40.82 -0.61
C LEU A 195 30.63 40.40 0.62
N GLY A 196 30.70 39.07 0.87
CA GLY A 196 31.25 38.49 2.10
C GLY A 196 30.18 38.04 3.09
N GLU A 197 30.48 36.99 3.87
CA GLU A 197 29.52 36.41 4.84
C GLU A 197 29.05 37.44 5.88
N ASP A 198 29.95 38.27 6.40
CA ASP A 198 29.65 39.28 7.43
C ASP A 198 28.85 40.49 6.91
N ALA A 199 28.77 40.68 5.60
CA ALA A 199 28.07 41.81 5.01
C ALA A 199 26.56 41.57 4.80
N VAL A 200 26.11 40.35 4.92
CA VAL A 200 24.69 39.95 4.68
C VAL A 200 24.20 39.03 5.79
N GLU A 201 23.21 39.54 6.54
CA GLU A 201 22.54 38.73 7.56
C GLU A 201 21.71 37.63 6.92
N PHE A 202 21.86 36.39 7.44
CA PHE A 202 21.08 35.26 6.98
C PHE A 202 19.73 35.22 7.70
N PRO A 203 18.59 34.95 6.99
CA PRO A 203 17.27 34.92 7.61
C PRO A 203 17.20 33.88 8.74
N GLU A 204 16.74 34.26 9.92
CA GLU A 204 16.64 33.40 11.10
C GLU A 204 15.80 32.13 10.81
N ASN A 205 14.69 32.29 10.07
CA ASN A 205 13.79 31.20 9.67
C ASN A 205 14.12 30.62 8.28
N GLY A 206 15.34 30.84 7.77
CA GLY A 206 15.78 30.36 6.48
C GLY A 206 16.25 28.90 6.48
N TYR A 207 16.47 28.38 5.29
CA TYR A 207 17.04 27.02 5.09
C TYR A 207 18.57 27.09 5.21
N HIS A 208 19.13 26.49 6.26
CA HIS A 208 20.56 26.55 6.59
C HIS A 208 21.41 25.45 5.94
N GLY A 209 20.80 24.52 5.19
CA GLY A 209 21.47 23.37 4.61
C GLY A 209 22.60 23.71 3.64
N ASN A 210 23.55 22.79 3.46
CA ASN A 210 24.65 22.99 2.51
C ASN A 210 24.18 23.01 1.06
N ASP A 211 23.05 22.39 0.76
CA ASP A 211 22.36 22.41 -0.53
C ASP A 211 22.02 23.84 -0.98
N ILE A 212 21.59 24.72 -0.04
CA ILE A 212 21.33 26.14 -0.32
C ILE A 212 22.61 26.86 -0.73
N LYS A 213 23.74 26.58 -0.06
CA LYS A 213 25.04 27.16 -0.44
C LYS A 213 25.47 26.73 -1.83
N VAL A 214 25.30 25.42 -2.13
CA VAL A 214 25.64 24.85 -3.43
C VAL A 214 24.77 25.46 -4.55
N LEU A 215 23.46 25.60 -4.33
CA LEU A 215 22.54 26.22 -5.31
C LEU A 215 22.87 27.70 -5.54
N ALA A 216 23.14 28.47 -4.49
CA ALA A 216 23.53 29.86 -4.60
C ALA A 216 24.87 30.02 -5.35
N GLN A 217 25.82 29.12 -5.11
CA GLN A 217 27.09 29.08 -5.83
C GLN A 217 26.88 28.79 -7.32
N LYS A 218 26.08 27.78 -7.68
CA LYS A 218 25.73 27.48 -9.07
C LYS A 218 25.02 28.65 -9.76
N PHE A 219 24.13 29.36 -9.04
CA PHE A 219 23.45 30.54 -9.57
C PHE A 219 24.47 31.64 -9.87
N PHE A 220 25.41 31.89 -8.95
CA PHE A 220 26.50 32.86 -9.14
C PHE A 220 27.40 32.46 -10.32
N GLU A 221 27.79 31.22 -10.46
CA GLU A 221 28.59 30.73 -11.59
C GLU A 221 27.91 30.95 -12.95
N LYS A 222 26.57 30.82 -13.01
CA LYS A 222 25.78 31.02 -14.22
C LYS A 222 25.56 32.52 -14.53
N ASN A 223 25.34 33.36 -13.52
CA ASN A 223 24.83 34.71 -13.68
C ASN A 223 25.79 35.82 -13.19
N GLY A 224 26.90 35.46 -12.50
CA GLY A 224 27.80 36.43 -11.88
C GLY A 224 27.08 37.33 -10.86
N ASP A 225 27.39 38.62 -10.85
CA ASP A 225 26.78 39.63 -9.99
C ASP A 225 25.56 40.35 -10.63
N SER A 226 25.09 39.88 -11.78
CA SER A 226 24.04 40.54 -12.58
C SER A 226 22.71 40.78 -11.85
N TYR A 227 22.43 39.99 -10.81
CA TYR A 227 21.23 40.12 -9.98
C TYR A 227 21.45 40.91 -8.69
N LEU A 228 22.69 41.24 -8.31
CA LEU A 228 22.99 41.91 -7.02
C LEU A 228 22.20 43.20 -6.81
N ASN A 229 22.15 44.05 -7.84
CA ASN A 229 21.49 45.35 -7.79
C ASN A 229 20.05 45.35 -8.32
N ARG A 230 19.48 44.17 -8.64
CA ARG A 230 18.07 44.06 -9.04
C ARG A 230 17.15 44.25 -7.83
N PRO A 231 15.88 44.63 -8.04
CA PRO A 231 14.87 44.63 -6.97
C PRO A 231 14.81 43.27 -6.27
N GLU A 232 14.60 43.28 -4.95
CA GLU A 232 14.55 42.05 -4.14
C GLU A 232 13.56 41.03 -4.71
N LYS A 233 12.36 41.50 -5.09
CA LYS A 233 11.32 40.61 -5.68
C LYS A 233 11.82 39.91 -6.94
N GLU A 234 12.45 40.63 -7.87
CA GLU A 234 12.97 40.05 -9.12
C GLU A 234 14.09 39.06 -8.85
N ARG A 235 14.94 39.36 -7.86
CA ARG A 235 16.04 38.48 -7.43
C ARG A 235 15.53 37.21 -6.79
N HIS A 236 14.50 37.32 -5.89
CA HIS A 236 13.86 36.17 -5.25
C HIS A 236 13.15 35.28 -6.28
N GLU A 237 12.40 35.85 -7.23
CA GLU A 237 11.76 35.10 -8.30
C GLU A 237 12.78 34.32 -9.16
N ALA A 238 13.88 34.96 -9.53
CA ALA A 238 14.93 34.31 -10.33
C ALA A 238 15.65 33.19 -9.55
N LEU A 239 15.94 33.40 -8.26
CA LEU A 239 16.60 32.40 -7.41
C LEU A 239 15.68 31.23 -7.09
N ALA A 240 14.39 31.49 -6.80
CA ALA A 240 13.41 30.44 -6.59
C ALA A 240 13.24 29.58 -7.84
N ALA A 241 13.04 30.20 -9.01
CA ALA A 241 12.91 29.48 -10.28
C ALA A 241 14.14 28.60 -10.57
N PHE A 242 15.35 29.15 -10.37
CA PHE A 242 16.58 28.40 -10.53
C PHE A 242 16.70 27.23 -9.54
N GLY A 243 16.33 27.48 -8.28
CA GLY A 243 16.33 26.43 -7.25
C GLY A 243 15.37 25.29 -7.59
N LEU A 244 14.15 25.61 -8.02
CA LEU A 244 13.15 24.62 -8.45
C LEU A 244 13.59 23.85 -9.70
N GLU A 245 14.17 24.54 -10.69
CA GLU A 245 14.73 23.94 -11.91
C GLU A 245 15.81 22.89 -11.61
N ASN A 246 16.55 23.06 -10.50
CA ASN A 246 17.57 22.08 -10.07
C ASN A 246 16.99 20.99 -9.16
N ASN A 247 16.15 21.35 -8.18
CA ASN A 247 15.69 20.42 -7.15
C ASN A 247 14.66 19.41 -7.67
N ILE A 248 13.70 19.84 -8.51
CA ILE A 248 12.65 18.94 -9.01
C ILE A 248 13.23 17.78 -9.84
N PRO A 249 14.15 18.00 -10.80
CA PRO A 249 14.82 16.90 -11.49
C PRO A 249 15.65 16.01 -10.56
N ALA A 250 16.30 16.56 -9.55
CA ALA A 250 17.06 15.78 -8.57
C ALA A 250 16.13 14.86 -7.74
N MET A 251 15.00 15.38 -7.27
CA MET A 251 13.98 14.58 -6.58
C MET A 251 13.42 13.46 -7.47
N LYS A 252 13.15 13.76 -8.74
CA LYS A 252 12.73 12.76 -9.72
C LYS A 252 13.77 11.65 -9.90
N ALA A 253 15.05 12.02 -10.00
CA ALA A 253 16.14 11.07 -10.13
C ALA A 253 16.29 10.17 -8.89
N ASP A 254 16.17 10.73 -7.68
CA ASP A 254 16.22 9.97 -6.43
C ASP A 254 15.05 8.97 -6.33
N LEU A 255 13.84 9.41 -6.69
CA LEU A 255 12.66 8.54 -6.72
C LEU A 255 12.79 7.44 -7.77
N GLN A 256 13.27 7.78 -8.96
CA GLN A 256 13.51 6.79 -10.02
C GLN A 256 14.57 5.76 -9.60
N ARG A 257 15.65 6.20 -8.94
CA ARG A 257 16.65 5.30 -8.35
C ARG A 257 16.02 4.36 -7.31
N TYR A 258 15.03 4.87 -6.57
CA TYR A 258 14.25 4.11 -5.58
C TYR A 258 13.14 3.25 -6.20
N LEU A 259 13.08 3.17 -7.54
CA LEU A 259 12.08 2.45 -8.34
C LEU A 259 10.65 2.97 -8.10
N ILE A 260 10.51 4.26 -7.83
CA ILE A 260 9.22 4.93 -7.70
C ILE A 260 9.01 5.84 -8.91
N ASN A 261 7.94 5.60 -9.65
CA ASN A 261 7.53 6.40 -10.79
C ASN A 261 6.14 6.97 -10.55
N TYR A 262 5.95 8.23 -10.92
CA TYR A 262 4.66 8.91 -10.86
C TYR A 262 4.08 9.12 -12.25
N ASP A 263 2.78 8.94 -12.35
CA ASP A 263 2.03 9.21 -13.59
C ASP A 263 1.80 10.72 -13.73
N VAL A 264 1.62 11.42 -12.60
CA VAL A 264 1.33 12.85 -12.57
C VAL A 264 2.23 13.56 -11.55
N TRP A 265 2.82 14.67 -11.97
CA TRP A 265 3.45 15.68 -11.13
C TRP A 265 2.57 16.91 -11.18
N PHE A 266 1.75 17.12 -10.13
CA PHE A 266 0.80 18.22 -10.07
C PHE A 266 1.43 19.42 -9.37
N PHE A 267 1.42 20.60 -10.00
CA PHE A 267 2.01 21.81 -9.46
C PHE A 267 0.93 22.69 -8.81
N GLU A 268 1.17 23.17 -7.57
CA GLU A 268 0.24 24.04 -6.84
C GLU A 268 -0.02 25.34 -7.62
N SER A 269 1.00 25.87 -8.29
CA SER A 269 0.89 27.07 -9.13
C SER A 269 -0.18 26.98 -10.22
N GLU A 270 -0.52 25.77 -10.71
CA GLU A 270 -1.59 25.56 -11.69
C GLU A 270 -2.96 25.96 -11.14
N LEU A 271 -3.21 25.70 -9.85
CA LEU A 271 -4.47 26.07 -9.18
C LEU A 271 -4.59 27.59 -9.01
N HIS A 272 -3.49 28.23 -8.63
CA HIS A 272 -3.47 29.69 -8.42
C HIS A 272 -3.58 30.46 -9.73
N ASN A 273 -2.94 30.00 -10.79
CA ASN A 273 -2.95 30.67 -12.10
C ASN A 273 -4.30 30.51 -12.85
N SER A 274 -5.14 29.55 -12.46
CA SER A 274 -6.42 29.26 -13.10
C SER A 274 -7.65 29.82 -12.36
N ASP A 275 -7.48 30.63 -11.34
CA ASP A 275 -8.55 31.11 -10.45
C ASP A 275 -9.38 29.98 -9.80
N TYR A 276 -8.92 28.75 -9.86
CA TYR A 276 -9.67 27.57 -9.42
C TYR A 276 -9.90 27.58 -7.90
N VAL A 277 -8.96 28.12 -7.12
CA VAL A 277 -9.12 28.32 -5.68
C VAL A 277 -10.26 29.31 -5.39
N ALA A 278 -10.31 30.43 -6.12
CA ALA A 278 -11.37 31.42 -5.99
C ALA A 278 -12.75 30.85 -6.33
N ASP A 279 -12.84 30.08 -7.42
CA ASP A 279 -14.08 29.41 -7.82
C ASP A 279 -14.55 28.37 -6.77
N THR A 280 -13.61 27.63 -6.18
CA THR A 280 -13.92 26.66 -5.11
C THR A 280 -14.49 27.35 -3.88
N VAL A 281 -13.88 28.45 -3.43
CA VAL A 281 -14.36 29.23 -2.30
C VAL A 281 -15.72 29.86 -2.60
N LYS A 282 -15.93 30.35 -3.83
CA LYS A 282 -17.22 30.88 -4.29
C LYS A 282 -18.32 29.80 -4.22
N LYS A 283 -18.05 28.56 -4.66
CA LYS A 283 -19.01 27.45 -4.56
C LYS A 283 -19.37 27.12 -3.11
N LEU A 284 -18.40 27.10 -2.18
CA LEU A 284 -18.69 26.92 -0.76
C LEU A 284 -19.58 28.04 -0.21
N THR A 285 -19.40 29.27 -0.69
CA THR A 285 -20.24 30.42 -0.31
C THR A 285 -21.66 30.29 -0.89
N GLU A 286 -21.79 29.94 -2.15
CA GLU A 286 -23.08 29.71 -2.82
C GLU A 286 -23.87 28.57 -2.16
N ASN A 287 -23.18 27.55 -1.65
CA ASN A 287 -23.77 26.44 -0.90
C ASN A 287 -24.13 26.82 0.56
N GLY A 288 -23.83 28.06 1.01
CA GLY A 288 -24.20 28.57 2.33
C GLY A 288 -23.31 28.10 3.49
N HIS A 289 -22.08 27.65 3.20
CA HIS A 289 -21.16 27.09 4.20
C HIS A 289 -20.09 28.08 4.67
N THR A 290 -20.17 29.36 4.24
CA THR A 290 -19.19 30.37 4.63
C THR A 290 -19.85 31.59 5.25
N TYR A 291 -19.07 32.38 6.01
CA TYR A 291 -19.48 33.65 6.57
C TYR A 291 -18.29 34.62 6.65
N GLU A 292 -18.58 35.92 6.67
CA GLU A 292 -17.55 36.95 6.85
C GLU A 292 -17.42 37.35 8.33
N LYS A 293 -16.18 37.46 8.81
CA LYS A 293 -15.84 37.93 10.14
C LYS A 293 -14.48 38.61 10.13
N ASP A 294 -14.38 39.81 10.72
CA ASP A 294 -13.16 40.60 10.84
C ASP A 294 -12.46 40.84 9.48
N GLY A 295 -13.25 41.02 8.40
CA GLY A 295 -12.76 41.24 7.04
C GLY A 295 -12.21 39.96 6.36
N ALA A 296 -12.25 38.82 7.02
CA ALA A 296 -11.86 37.49 6.47
C ALA A 296 -13.10 36.64 6.16
N LEU A 297 -12.98 35.75 5.18
CA LEU A 297 -14.00 34.75 4.85
C LEU A 297 -13.67 33.43 5.53
N TRP A 298 -14.63 32.92 6.29
CA TRP A 298 -14.52 31.70 7.10
C TRP A 298 -15.40 30.59 6.55
N LEU A 299 -14.92 29.34 6.62
CA LEU A 299 -15.72 28.14 6.48
C LEU A 299 -16.33 27.79 7.85
N ASN A 300 -17.61 27.49 7.87
CA ASN A 300 -18.32 27.03 9.08
C ASN A 300 -17.96 25.55 9.38
N THR A 301 -16.67 25.30 9.57
CA THR A 301 -16.11 23.95 9.74
C THR A 301 -16.65 23.27 11.00
N SER A 302 -16.85 24.03 12.08
CA SER A 302 -17.38 23.50 13.34
C SER A 302 -18.76 22.86 13.15
N TYR A 303 -19.65 23.55 12.44
CA TYR A 303 -20.98 23.03 12.10
C TYR A 303 -20.90 21.80 11.20
N LEU A 304 -20.08 21.83 10.14
CA LEU A 304 -19.91 20.72 9.21
C LEU A 304 -19.37 19.47 9.92
N LEU A 305 -18.37 19.62 10.78
CA LEU A 305 -17.81 18.54 11.60
C LEU A 305 -18.84 17.98 12.59
N GLU A 306 -19.64 18.86 13.23
CA GLU A 306 -20.71 18.43 14.13
C GLU A 306 -21.71 17.54 13.40
N GLN A 307 -22.14 17.93 12.19
CA GLN A 307 -23.07 17.12 11.38
C GLN A 307 -22.45 15.77 11.00
N MET A 308 -21.19 15.75 10.56
CA MET A 308 -20.45 14.54 10.23
C MET A 308 -20.34 13.59 11.42
N TYR A 309 -19.94 14.09 12.59
CA TYR A 309 -19.80 13.27 13.80
C TYR A 309 -21.14 12.76 14.35
N ARG A 310 -22.23 13.54 14.21
CA ARG A 310 -23.57 13.07 14.53
C ARG A 310 -24.02 11.93 13.63
N ALA A 311 -23.72 12.01 12.34
CA ALA A 311 -23.99 10.94 11.37
C ALA A 311 -23.18 9.67 11.67
N GLU A 312 -21.95 9.80 12.20
CA GLU A 312 -21.14 8.69 12.72
C GLU A 312 -21.65 8.11 14.05
N GLY A 313 -22.67 8.71 14.67
CA GLY A 313 -23.27 8.25 15.93
C GLY A 313 -22.55 8.72 17.20
N LYS A 314 -21.68 9.75 17.13
CA LYS A 314 -21.06 10.35 18.32
C LYS A 314 -22.08 11.10 19.16
N SER A 315 -21.95 11.02 20.48
CA SER A 315 -22.82 11.76 21.41
C SER A 315 -22.50 13.27 21.39
N SER A 316 -23.51 14.10 21.74
CA SER A 316 -23.30 15.56 21.84
C SER A 316 -22.20 15.92 22.84
N GLU A 317 -22.10 15.17 23.95
CA GLU A 317 -21.05 15.37 24.97
C GLU A 317 -19.65 15.08 24.42
N ASP A 318 -19.47 14.05 23.58
CA ASP A 318 -18.18 13.72 22.97
C ASP A 318 -17.79 14.74 21.90
N ILE A 319 -18.77 15.28 21.17
CA ILE A 319 -18.53 16.33 20.16
C ILE A 319 -18.12 17.63 20.84
N GLU A 320 -18.77 18.02 21.95
CA GLU A 320 -18.43 19.23 22.70
C GLU A 320 -16.98 19.21 23.22
N LYS A 321 -16.48 18.04 23.66
CA LYS A 321 -15.08 17.84 24.10
C LYS A 321 -14.05 18.08 23.00
N LEU A 322 -14.43 18.04 21.71
CA LEU A 322 -13.51 18.26 20.58
C LEU A 322 -13.18 19.73 20.33
N GLU A 323 -13.89 20.67 21.00
CA GLU A 323 -13.67 22.12 20.85
C GLU A 323 -13.54 22.56 19.38
N LEU A 324 -14.52 22.17 18.55
CA LEU A 324 -14.50 22.39 17.11
C LEU A 324 -14.36 23.89 16.79
N LYS A 325 -13.57 24.21 15.75
CA LYS A 325 -13.29 25.57 15.32
C LYS A 325 -13.51 25.73 13.82
N ASP A 326 -13.86 26.94 13.41
CA ASP A 326 -13.99 27.31 12.02
C ASP A 326 -12.63 27.63 11.40
N ASP A 327 -12.54 27.51 10.08
CA ASP A 327 -11.32 27.73 9.33
C ASP A 327 -11.42 28.97 8.43
N VAL A 328 -10.35 29.75 8.36
CA VAL A 328 -10.26 30.88 7.42
C VAL A 328 -9.95 30.33 6.02
N LEU A 329 -10.78 30.71 5.04
CA LEU A 329 -10.53 30.42 3.62
C LEU A 329 -9.81 31.57 2.92
N ARG A 330 -10.23 32.83 3.20
CA ARG A 330 -9.61 34.05 2.65
C ARG A 330 -9.34 35.03 3.78
N ARG A 331 -8.10 35.48 3.89
CA ARG A 331 -7.66 36.45 4.91
C ARG A 331 -8.19 37.84 4.59
N ALA A 332 -8.17 38.74 5.59
CA ALA A 332 -8.57 40.14 5.44
C ALA A 332 -7.75 40.92 4.37
N ASN A 333 -6.53 40.48 4.09
CA ASN A 333 -5.68 41.04 3.03
C ASN A 333 -6.03 40.50 1.62
N GLY A 334 -7.06 39.70 1.48
CA GLY A 334 -7.55 39.13 0.23
C GLY A 334 -6.91 37.80 -0.22
N PHE A 335 -5.84 37.32 0.43
CA PHE A 335 -5.15 36.09 0.07
C PHE A 335 -5.88 34.86 0.61
N TYR A 336 -5.96 33.81 -0.21
CA TYR A 336 -6.47 32.50 0.19
C TYR A 336 -5.49 31.78 1.10
N THR A 337 -6.02 30.93 1.97
CA THR A 337 -5.22 30.10 2.88
C THR A 337 -4.80 28.80 2.20
N TYR A 338 -3.82 28.10 2.78
CA TYR A 338 -3.46 26.75 2.34
C TYR A 338 -4.63 25.78 2.40
N PHE A 339 -5.53 25.93 3.37
CA PHE A 339 -6.72 25.10 3.48
C PHE A 339 -7.67 25.30 2.29
N ALA A 340 -7.86 26.54 1.82
CA ALA A 340 -8.64 26.81 0.62
C ALA A 340 -8.02 26.20 -0.64
N ALA A 341 -6.68 26.26 -0.76
CA ALA A 341 -5.95 25.65 -1.86
C ALA A 341 -6.06 24.09 -1.82
N ASP A 342 -5.98 23.51 -0.62
CA ASP A 342 -6.09 22.07 -0.43
C ASP A 342 -7.50 21.54 -0.76
N ILE A 343 -8.55 22.26 -0.36
CA ILE A 343 -9.93 21.95 -0.77
C ILE A 343 -10.07 22.03 -2.30
N ALA A 344 -9.52 23.06 -2.93
CA ALA A 344 -9.57 23.24 -4.38
C ALA A 344 -8.83 22.10 -5.11
N TYR A 345 -7.67 21.72 -4.62
CA TYR A 345 -6.90 20.61 -5.17
C TYR A 345 -7.67 19.28 -5.11
N HIS A 346 -8.27 18.95 -3.99
CA HIS A 346 -9.07 17.73 -3.85
C HIS A 346 -10.37 17.79 -4.67
N ARG A 347 -11.00 18.97 -4.76
CA ARG A 347 -12.12 19.18 -5.68
C ARG A 347 -11.71 18.91 -7.13
N ASN A 348 -10.53 19.36 -7.55
CA ASN A 348 -10.01 19.10 -8.90
C ASN A 348 -9.86 17.60 -9.19
N LYS A 349 -9.39 16.82 -8.22
CA LYS A 349 -9.28 15.36 -8.34
C LYS A 349 -10.63 14.70 -8.66
N PHE A 350 -11.70 15.13 -7.99
CA PHE A 350 -13.03 14.53 -8.13
C PHE A 350 -13.83 15.09 -9.31
N GLU A 351 -13.91 16.43 -9.44
CA GLU A 351 -14.73 17.07 -10.48
C GLU A 351 -14.08 17.09 -11.87
N VAL A 352 -12.81 17.44 -11.95
CA VAL A 352 -12.13 17.66 -13.24
C VAL A 352 -11.50 16.38 -13.75
N ARG A 353 -10.78 15.66 -12.88
CA ARG A 353 -10.06 14.44 -13.28
C ARG A 353 -10.88 13.16 -13.10
N GLY A 354 -12.02 13.23 -12.40
CA GLY A 354 -13.03 12.19 -12.36
C GLY A 354 -12.58 10.91 -11.63
N PHE A 355 -11.77 11.02 -10.56
CA PHE A 355 -11.42 9.88 -9.74
C PHE A 355 -12.62 9.45 -8.89
N ASP A 356 -12.89 8.15 -8.82
CA ASP A 356 -13.92 7.59 -7.94
C ASP A 356 -13.46 7.65 -6.49
N ARG A 357 -12.15 7.41 -6.26
CA ARG A 357 -11.51 7.38 -4.95
C ARG A 357 -10.14 8.05 -4.98
N VAL A 358 -9.82 8.75 -3.91
CA VAL A 358 -8.50 9.35 -3.69
C VAL A 358 -7.94 8.82 -2.38
N ILE A 359 -6.70 8.35 -2.41
CA ILE A 359 -5.98 7.84 -1.24
C ILE A 359 -4.72 8.69 -1.07
N ASN A 360 -4.64 9.45 0.03
CA ASN A 360 -3.44 10.22 0.36
C ASN A 360 -2.67 9.53 1.48
N ILE A 361 -1.35 9.45 1.37
CA ILE A 361 -0.47 8.92 2.41
C ILE A 361 0.18 10.08 3.14
N TRP A 362 -0.21 10.29 4.40
CA TRP A 362 0.26 11.39 5.23
C TRP A 362 0.99 10.90 6.48
N CYS A 363 1.88 11.76 7.01
CA CYS A 363 2.44 11.53 8.34
C CYS A 363 1.38 11.68 9.42
N ALA A 364 1.56 10.96 10.53
CA ALA A 364 0.56 10.87 11.61
C ALA A 364 0.24 12.21 12.30
N ASP A 365 1.14 13.20 12.23
CA ASP A 365 0.96 14.56 12.74
C ASP A 365 -0.13 15.37 12.01
N HIS A 366 -0.53 14.97 10.80
CA HIS A 366 -1.61 15.60 10.04
C HIS A 366 -3.03 15.10 10.41
N HIS A 367 -3.18 14.26 11.43
CA HIS A 367 -4.48 13.66 11.82
C HIS A 367 -5.62 14.70 11.99
N GLY A 368 -5.36 15.85 12.61
CA GLY A 368 -6.36 16.90 12.83
C GLY A 368 -6.88 17.58 11.56
N HIS A 369 -6.20 17.43 10.42
CA HIS A 369 -6.58 18.02 9.15
C HIS A 369 -7.59 17.16 8.35
N VAL A 370 -7.57 15.85 8.57
CA VAL A 370 -8.35 14.87 7.79
C VAL A 370 -9.85 15.14 7.81
N ALA A 371 -10.43 15.25 9.02
CA ALA A 371 -11.87 15.45 9.17
C ALA A 371 -12.35 16.79 8.56
N ARG A 372 -11.55 17.86 8.72
CA ARG A 372 -11.85 19.18 8.17
C ARG A 372 -11.87 19.17 6.64
N LEU A 373 -10.92 18.49 6.01
CA LEU A 373 -10.88 18.37 4.56
C LEU A 373 -12.07 17.56 4.03
N LYS A 374 -12.39 16.43 4.66
CA LYS A 374 -13.52 15.59 4.28
C LYS A 374 -14.84 16.35 4.35
N CYS A 375 -15.13 17.02 5.46
CA CYS A 375 -16.38 17.78 5.60
C CYS A 375 -16.47 18.98 4.64
N ALA A 376 -15.33 19.60 4.29
CA ALA A 376 -15.31 20.66 3.28
C ALA A 376 -15.63 20.13 1.86
N LEU A 377 -15.19 18.92 1.53
CA LEU A 377 -15.55 18.24 0.28
C LEU A 377 -17.02 17.80 0.27
N ASP A 378 -17.55 17.34 1.42
CA ASP A 378 -18.98 17.05 1.57
C ASP A 378 -19.84 18.31 1.36
N ALA A 379 -19.39 19.47 1.88
CA ALA A 379 -20.04 20.76 1.67
C ALA A 379 -20.05 21.20 0.19
N LEU A 380 -19.13 20.67 -0.63
CA LEU A 380 -19.12 20.83 -2.09
C LEU A 380 -19.98 19.77 -2.82
N GLY A 381 -20.60 18.82 -2.11
CA GLY A 381 -21.36 17.72 -2.69
C GLY A 381 -20.51 16.61 -3.31
N LEU A 382 -19.23 16.48 -2.91
CA LEU A 382 -18.27 15.55 -3.50
C LEU A 382 -18.14 14.22 -2.75
N ASP A 383 -18.91 14.03 -1.68
CA ASP A 383 -18.85 12.82 -0.85
C ASP A 383 -17.43 12.50 -0.32
N GLY A 384 -16.78 13.54 0.21
CA GLY A 384 -15.40 13.46 0.71
C GLY A 384 -15.24 12.43 1.82
N THR A 385 -16.26 12.24 2.66
CA THR A 385 -16.27 11.23 3.73
C THR A 385 -16.01 9.83 3.19
N ASN A 386 -16.63 9.43 2.07
CA ASN A 386 -16.52 8.09 1.51
C ASN A 386 -15.47 7.96 0.39
N ARG A 387 -15.18 9.05 -0.33
CA ARG A 387 -14.29 9.01 -1.51
C ARG A 387 -12.84 9.41 -1.21
N LEU A 388 -12.60 10.19 -0.15
CA LEU A 388 -11.24 10.53 0.29
C LEU A 388 -10.81 9.62 1.43
N GLU A 389 -9.78 8.84 1.21
CA GLU A 389 -9.12 8.01 2.23
C GLU A 389 -7.75 8.61 2.60
N ILE A 390 -7.44 8.65 3.88
CA ILE A 390 -6.13 9.08 4.36
C ILE A 390 -5.47 7.92 5.09
N VAL A 391 -4.35 7.45 4.55
CA VAL A 391 -3.50 6.45 5.18
C VAL A 391 -2.45 7.18 6.01
N LEU A 392 -2.61 7.14 7.32
CA LEU A 392 -1.66 7.74 8.25
C LEU A 392 -0.45 6.82 8.46
N MET A 393 0.74 7.38 8.30
CA MET A 393 2.00 6.66 8.41
C MET A 393 2.78 7.12 9.65
N GLN A 394 3.20 6.15 10.46
CA GLN A 394 4.05 6.39 11.62
C GLN A 394 5.52 6.61 11.24
N LEU A 395 6.27 7.21 12.16
CA LEU A 395 7.66 7.58 11.96
C LEU A 395 8.57 6.35 11.79
N VAL A 396 9.71 6.60 11.15
CA VAL A 396 10.82 5.65 11.01
C VAL A 396 11.99 6.11 11.86
N GLN A 397 12.57 5.18 12.61
CA GLN A 397 13.82 5.38 13.32
C GLN A 397 14.90 4.50 12.66
N LEU A 398 15.97 5.14 12.18
CA LEU A 398 17.15 4.40 11.75
C LEU A 398 17.98 4.00 12.96
N VAL A 399 18.42 2.74 12.97
CA VAL A 399 19.32 2.22 13.99
C VAL A 399 20.53 1.52 13.36
N ARG A 400 21.60 1.43 14.13
CA ARG A 400 22.80 0.65 13.79
C ARG A 400 23.36 0.05 15.06
N ALA A 401 23.47 -1.25 15.12
CA ALA A 401 23.85 -1.97 16.34
C ALA A 401 23.04 -1.53 17.58
N GLY A 402 21.72 -1.36 17.41
CA GLY A 402 20.81 -0.95 18.47
C GLY A 402 20.89 0.53 18.89
N GLN A 403 21.69 1.37 18.20
CA GLN A 403 21.83 2.79 18.48
C GLN A 403 21.17 3.65 17.40
N PRO A 404 20.38 4.69 17.76
CA PRO A 404 19.77 5.58 16.81
C PRO A 404 20.79 6.31 15.92
N VAL A 405 20.54 6.35 14.62
CA VAL A 405 21.34 7.08 13.64
C VAL A 405 20.52 8.29 13.16
N ARG A 406 21.00 9.50 13.47
CA ARG A 406 20.28 10.75 13.14
C ARG A 406 20.91 11.53 12.00
N MET A 407 22.18 11.29 11.72
CA MET A 407 22.96 12.05 10.75
C MET A 407 23.71 11.11 9.81
N SER A 408 23.85 11.52 8.55
CA SER A 408 24.68 10.83 7.55
C SER A 408 26.15 10.86 7.98
N LYS A 409 26.83 9.73 7.94
CA LYS A 409 28.29 9.64 8.18
C LYS A 409 29.08 10.43 7.15
N ARG A 410 28.55 10.60 5.94
CA ARG A 410 29.20 11.24 4.81
C ARG A 410 29.09 12.76 4.85
N THR A 411 27.91 13.29 5.18
CA THR A 411 27.60 14.72 5.08
C THR A 411 27.51 15.42 6.43
N GLY A 412 27.34 14.68 7.53
CA GLY A 412 27.07 15.25 8.86
C GLY A 412 25.69 15.90 9.02
N ASN A 413 24.85 15.84 7.99
CA ASN A 413 23.50 16.40 7.97
C ASN A 413 22.45 15.31 8.21
N ALA A 414 21.15 15.69 8.25
CA ALA A 414 20.05 14.74 8.23
C ALA A 414 20.18 13.81 7.01
N ILE A 415 19.87 12.52 7.21
CA ILE A 415 20.03 11.49 6.17
C ILE A 415 19.03 11.74 5.04
N ALA A 416 19.53 12.03 3.86
CA ALA A 416 18.73 12.12 2.64
C ALA A 416 18.44 10.72 2.06
N LEU A 417 17.46 10.62 1.16
CA LEU A 417 17.13 9.36 0.50
C LEU A 417 18.34 8.78 -0.27
N HIS A 418 19.06 9.63 -1.01
CA HIS A 418 20.23 9.17 -1.75
C HIS A 418 21.34 8.64 -0.84
N ASP A 419 21.56 9.25 0.36
CA ASP A 419 22.53 8.75 1.35
C ASP A 419 22.16 7.33 1.83
N LEU A 420 20.86 7.09 2.06
CA LEU A 420 20.36 5.77 2.44
C LEU A 420 20.61 4.75 1.33
N LEU A 421 20.30 5.09 0.07
CA LEU A 421 20.46 4.20 -1.07
C LEU A 421 21.92 4.01 -1.50
N ASP A 422 22.86 4.83 -1.02
CA ASP A 422 24.29 4.61 -1.13
C ASP A 422 24.80 3.56 -0.13
N GLU A 423 24.07 3.36 0.97
CA GLU A 423 24.46 2.43 2.04
C GLU A 423 23.77 1.08 1.95
N VAL A 424 22.49 1.05 1.58
CA VAL A 424 21.68 -0.17 1.48
C VAL A 424 21.16 -0.37 0.06
N SER A 425 20.95 -1.63 -0.35
CA SER A 425 20.34 -1.89 -1.65
C SER A 425 18.89 -1.37 -1.71
N VAL A 426 18.42 -1.02 -2.90
CA VAL A 426 17.04 -0.61 -3.13
C VAL A 426 16.06 -1.70 -2.67
N ASP A 427 16.37 -2.96 -2.96
CA ASP A 427 15.56 -4.12 -2.54
C ASP A 427 15.42 -4.20 -1.02
N ALA A 428 16.52 -4.06 -0.28
CA ALA A 428 16.50 -4.06 1.17
C ALA A 428 15.70 -2.87 1.71
N ALA A 429 15.93 -1.66 1.19
CA ALA A 429 15.20 -0.48 1.61
C ALA A 429 13.68 -0.65 1.39
N ARG A 430 13.26 -1.09 0.20
CA ARG A 430 11.84 -1.30 -0.13
C ARG A 430 11.20 -2.40 0.72
N PHE A 431 11.89 -3.53 0.90
CA PHE A 431 11.39 -4.64 1.72
C PHE A 431 11.20 -4.23 3.18
N PHE A 432 12.19 -3.56 3.78
CA PHE A 432 12.13 -3.17 5.19
C PHE A 432 11.07 -2.09 5.45
N PHE A 433 10.97 -1.06 4.61
CA PHE A 433 9.96 -0.02 4.77
C PHE A 433 8.52 -0.53 4.57
N ASN A 434 8.33 -1.58 3.78
CA ASN A 434 7.02 -2.22 3.59
C ASN A 434 6.74 -3.35 4.60
N SER A 435 7.66 -3.64 5.54
CA SER A 435 7.55 -4.83 6.41
C SER A 435 6.48 -4.76 7.49
N ARG A 436 5.93 -3.56 7.77
CA ARG A 436 4.93 -3.32 8.82
C ARG A 436 3.80 -2.45 8.33
N HIS A 437 2.63 -2.66 8.93
CA HIS A 437 1.45 -1.81 8.71
C HIS A 437 1.78 -0.32 8.90
N SER A 438 1.15 0.56 8.11
CA SER A 438 1.39 2.01 8.12
C SER A 438 1.29 2.64 9.51
N ALA A 439 0.31 2.22 10.31
CA ALA A 439 0.06 2.70 11.67
C ALA A 439 1.10 2.22 12.71
N SER A 440 2.03 1.34 12.34
CA SER A 440 3.08 0.86 13.25
C SER A 440 4.39 1.60 13.00
N PRO A 441 5.14 2.04 14.03
CA PRO A 441 6.47 2.59 13.82
C PRO A 441 7.43 1.51 13.28
N ILE A 442 8.43 1.96 12.53
CA ILE A 442 9.51 1.10 12.02
C ILE A 442 10.82 1.51 12.67
N GLU A 443 11.51 0.52 13.21
CA GLU A 443 12.93 0.58 13.49
C GLU A 443 13.67 -0.09 12.32
N PHE A 444 14.38 0.72 11.52
CA PHE A 444 15.11 0.26 10.35
C PHE A 444 16.57 0.03 10.74
N ASP A 445 16.99 -1.22 10.86
CA ASP A 445 18.37 -1.57 11.19
C ASP A 445 19.23 -1.62 9.92
N LEU A 446 20.09 -0.60 9.78
CA LEU A 446 21.06 -0.49 8.67
C LEU A 446 22.05 -1.66 8.65
N GLY A 447 22.42 -2.19 9.83
CA GLY A 447 23.32 -3.32 9.92
C GLY A 447 22.68 -4.62 9.41
N LEU A 448 21.41 -4.85 9.74
CA LEU A 448 20.66 -5.99 9.27
C LEU A 448 20.37 -5.90 7.76
N ALA A 449 20.04 -4.70 7.26
CA ALA A 449 19.69 -4.48 5.86
C ALA A 449 20.81 -4.79 4.85
N VAL A 450 22.08 -4.74 5.28
CA VAL A 450 23.25 -5.05 4.44
C VAL A 450 23.79 -6.48 4.59
N ARG A 451 23.17 -7.30 5.46
CA ARG A 451 23.62 -8.69 5.67
C ARG A 451 23.22 -9.59 4.51
N ASN A 452 24.12 -10.50 4.16
CA ASN A 452 23.92 -11.53 3.14
C ASN A 452 23.74 -12.92 3.79
N ASP A 453 22.77 -13.02 4.71
CA ASP A 453 22.43 -14.25 5.41
C ASP A 453 20.94 -14.33 5.74
N SER A 454 20.50 -15.46 6.31
CA SER A 454 19.10 -15.75 6.60
C SER A 454 18.45 -14.86 7.69
N GLU A 455 19.21 -14.06 8.42
CA GLU A 455 18.65 -13.09 9.37
C GLU A 455 18.08 -11.86 8.65
N ASN A 456 18.63 -11.54 7.46
CA ASN A 456 18.08 -10.51 6.59
C ASN A 456 16.85 -11.05 5.84
N PRO A 457 15.61 -10.56 6.10
CA PRO A 457 14.41 -11.16 5.54
C PRO A 457 14.30 -11.00 4.01
N VAL A 458 14.84 -9.94 3.41
CA VAL A 458 14.85 -9.81 1.95
C VAL A 458 15.81 -10.83 1.34
N TYR A 459 17.01 -10.97 1.91
CA TYR A 459 17.95 -11.97 1.47
C TYR A 459 17.37 -13.39 1.57
N TYR A 460 16.66 -13.70 2.66
CA TYR A 460 16.02 -15.00 2.88
C TYR A 460 15.02 -15.37 1.76
N VAL A 461 14.18 -14.41 1.36
CA VAL A 461 13.19 -14.63 0.28
C VAL A 461 13.88 -14.72 -1.08
N GLN A 462 14.81 -13.80 -1.38
CA GLN A 462 15.56 -13.82 -2.63
C GLN A 462 16.40 -15.09 -2.76
N TYR A 463 17.01 -15.56 -1.66
CA TYR A 463 17.76 -16.81 -1.64
C TYR A 463 16.88 -18.03 -1.94
N ALA A 464 15.62 -18.05 -1.47
CA ALA A 464 14.68 -19.13 -1.83
C ALA A 464 14.44 -19.19 -3.34
N HIS A 465 14.27 -18.02 -4.01
CA HIS A 465 14.14 -17.94 -5.46
C HIS A 465 15.43 -18.38 -6.18
N ALA A 466 16.57 -17.80 -5.83
CA ALA A 466 17.87 -18.12 -6.45
C ALA A 466 18.25 -19.61 -6.27
N ARG A 467 17.96 -20.17 -5.08
CA ARG A 467 18.17 -21.61 -4.82
C ARG A 467 17.28 -22.47 -5.71
N ASN A 468 16.02 -22.09 -5.90
CA ASN A 468 15.10 -22.79 -6.77
C ASN A 468 15.63 -22.80 -8.21
N LYS A 469 16.01 -21.65 -8.76
CA LYS A 469 16.63 -21.56 -10.09
C LYS A 469 17.93 -22.37 -10.21
N SER A 470 18.75 -22.38 -9.15
CA SER A 470 19.98 -23.17 -9.12
C SER A 470 19.73 -24.69 -9.16
N ILE A 471 18.66 -25.16 -8.48
CA ILE A 471 18.24 -26.57 -8.53
C ILE A 471 17.82 -26.95 -9.95
N LEU A 472 16.96 -26.15 -10.58
CA LEU A 472 16.51 -26.39 -11.96
C LEU A 472 17.70 -26.41 -12.94
N LYS A 473 18.66 -25.49 -12.78
CA LYS A 473 19.89 -25.46 -13.58
C LYS A 473 20.74 -26.72 -13.39
N ALA A 474 20.90 -27.19 -12.15
CA ALA A 474 21.65 -28.42 -11.87
C ALA A 474 20.99 -29.65 -12.49
N LEU A 475 19.65 -29.76 -12.43
CA LEU A 475 18.90 -30.83 -13.10
C LEU A 475 19.09 -30.80 -14.62
N ALA A 476 19.06 -29.63 -15.23
CA ALA A 476 19.30 -29.47 -16.67
C ALA A 476 20.72 -29.89 -17.07
N GLN A 477 21.75 -29.64 -16.23
CA GLN A 477 23.13 -30.11 -16.45
C GLN A 477 23.24 -31.64 -16.40
N ASP A 478 22.35 -32.30 -15.64
CA ASP A 478 22.22 -33.76 -15.58
C ASP A 478 21.35 -34.34 -16.73
N ASN A 479 21.03 -33.53 -17.74
CA ASN A 479 20.14 -33.83 -18.86
C ASN A 479 18.70 -34.22 -18.44
N ILE A 480 18.23 -33.68 -17.31
CA ILE A 480 16.85 -33.81 -16.87
C ILE A 480 16.08 -32.57 -17.41
N PRO A 481 15.00 -32.75 -18.18
CA PRO A 481 14.19 -31.63 -18.66
C PRO A 481 13.59 -30.83 -17.49
N THR A 482 13.73 -29.51 -17.54
CA THR A 482 13.20 -28.60 -16.52
C THR A 482 12.14 -27.64 -17.05
N ASP A 483 11.93 -27.55 -18.37
CA ASP A 483 10.80 -26.87 -18.99
C ASP A 483 9.59 -27.82 -19.02
N VAL A 484 9.05 -28.11 -17.85
CA VAL A 484 7.92 -29.01 -17.65
C VAL A 484 6.65 -28.17 -17.58
N LYS A 485 5.79 -28.28 -18.58
CA LYS A 485 4.49 -27.58 -18.64
C LYS A 485 3.32 -28.47 -18.20
N THR A 486 3.50 -29.77 -18.30
CA THR A 486 2.50 -30.77 -17.92
C THR A 486 3.17 -31.91 -17.21
N ALA A 487 2.59 -32.37 -16.11
CA ALA A 487 3.06 -33.49 -15.32
C ALA A 487 1.88 -34.18 -14.66
N ASP A 488 2.06 -35.41 -14.21
CA ASP A 488 1.06 -36.10 -13.39
C ASP A 488 1.10 -35.55 -11.96
N LEU A 489 0.31 -34.50 -11.72
CA LEU A 489 0.24 -33.79 -10.45
C LEU A 489 -0.43 -34.60 -9.34
N SER A 490 -1.15 -35.70 -9.70
CA SER A 490 -1.76 -36.61 -8.73
C SER A 490 -0.72 -37.32 -7.86
N LEU A 491 0.55 -37.31 -8.25
CA LEU A 491 1.68 -37.86 -7.51
C LEU A 491 2.20 -36.99 -6.36
N LEU A 492 1.78 -35.72 -6.28
CA LEU A 492 2.16 -34.81 -5.20
C LEU A 492 1.29 -35.03 -3.97
N VAL A 493 1.64 -35.97 -3.12
CA VAL A 493 0.83 -36.44 -1.96
C VAL A 493 1.49 -36.17 -0.61
N GLU A 494 2.77 -35.77 -0.59
CA GLU A 494 3.48 -35.50 0.65
C GLU A 494 2.97 -34.21 1.31
N SER A 495 2.94 -34.20 2.64
CA SER A 495 2.42 -33.02 3.36
C SER A 495 3.17 -31.73 3.02
N ALA A 496 4.48 -31.81 2.84
CA ALA A 496 5.29 -30.62 2.48
C ALA A 496 4.99 -30.11 1.05
N GLU A 497 4.59 -30.98 0.12
CA GLU A 497 4.14 -30.61 -1.22
C GLU A 497 2.79 -29.91 -1.16
N LEU A 498 1.81 -30.51 -0.46
CA LEU A 498 0.47 -29.96 -0.34
C LEU A 498 0.45 -28.63 0.45
N ASP A 499 1.26 -28.53 1.52
CA ASP A 499 1.40 -27.28 2.30
C ASP A 499 1.97 -26.16 1.44
N LEU A 500 3.00 -26.45 0.63
CA LEU A 500 3.56 -25.45 -0.31
C LEU A 500 2.50 -25.01 -1.33
N ILE A 501 1.74 -25.94 -1.95
CA ILE A 501 0.70 -25.60 -2.92
C ILE A 501 -0.39 -24.73 -2.28
N ARG A 502 -0.80 -25.02 -1.02
CA ARG A 502 -1.73 -24.16 -0.27
C ARG A 502 -1.19 -22.74 -0.13
N ASP A 503 0.10 -22.61 0.23
CA ASP A 503 0.71 -21.28 0.35
C ASP A 503 0.78 -20.58 -1.01
N LEU A 504 1.15 -21.27 -2.10
CA LEU A 504 1.16 -20.67 -3.44
C LEU A 504 -0.22 -20.18 -3.87
N SER A 505 -1.29 -20.90 -3.52
CA SER A 505 -2.66 -20.54 -3.88
C SER A 505 -3.15 -19.23 -3.26
N ARG A 506 -2.47 -18.74 -2.22
CA ARG A 506 -2.89 -17.56 -1.45
C ARG A 506 -2.55 -16.23 -2.10
N LEU A 507 -1.63 -16.17 -3.06
CA LEU A 507 -1.18 -14.90 -3.63
C LEU A 507 -2.34 -13.99 -4.11
N PRO A 508 -3.33 -14.47 -4.89
CA PRO A 508 -4.44 -13.64 -5.32
C PRO A 508 -5.26 -13.08 -4.15
N GLU A 509 -5.46 -13.89 -3.10
CA GLU A 509 -6.20 -13.45 -1.91
C GLU A 509 -5.40 -12.46 -1.05
N GLU A 510 -4.09 -12.66 -0.90
CA GLU A 510 -3.23 -11.72 -0.17
C GLU A 510 -3.16 -10.35 -0.87
N ILE A 511 -3.11 -10.33 -2.21
CA ILE A 511 -3.19 -9.08 -3.00
C ILE A 511 -4.55 -8.40 -2.79
N ARG A 512 -5.65 -9.15 -2.90
CA ARG A 512 -7.00 -8.62 -2.66
C ARG A 512 -7.13 -8.04 -1.25
N LEU A 513 -6.68 -8.76 -0.23
CA LEU A 513 -6.72 -8.31 1.16
C LEU A 513 -5.79 -7.10 1.40
N ALA A 514 -4.61 -7.07 0.80
CA ALA A 514 -3.71 -5.92 0.87
C ALA A 514 -4.37 -4.67 0.28
N ALA A 515 -5.06 -4.81 -0.85
CA ALA A 515 -5.81 -3.72 -1.48
C ALA A 515 -6.98 -3.25 -0.61
N VAL A 516 -7.83 -4.16 -0.12
CA VAL A 516 -9.02 -3.84 0.71
C VAL A 516 -8.62 -3.20 2.04
N GLN A 517 -7.58 -3.74 2.70
CA GLN A 517 -7.12 -3.27 4.01
C GLN A 517 -6.12 -2.11 3.93
N ARG A 518 -5.72 -1.69 2.72
CA ARG A 518 -4.66 -0.69 2.50
C ARG A 518 -3.35 -1.06 3.21
N ASP A 519 -3.07 -2.37 3.29
CA ASP A 519 -1.91 -2.94 3.99
C ASP A 519 -1.03 -3.78 3.05
N PRO A 520 -0.15 -3.17 2.24
CA PRO A 520 0.76 -3.91 1.38
C PRO A 520 1.80 -4.73 2.16
N SER A 521 2.01 -4.49 3.47
CA SER A 521 2.93 -5.26 4.31
C SER A 521 2.54 -6.75 4.44
N ARG A 522 1.31 -7.09 4.11
CA ARG A 522 0.85 -8.49 4.04
C ARG A 522 1.70 -9.32 3.10
N LEU A 523 2.11 -8.73 1.97
CA LEU A 523 2.90 -9.44 0.95
C LEU A 523 4.33 -9.76 1.40
N ASN A 524 4.94 -8.95 2.28
CA ASN A 524 6.24 -9.28 2.88
C ASN A 524 6.14 -10.56 3.73
N ARG A 525 5.11 -10.65 4.56
CA ARG A 525 4.84 -11.83 5.39
C ARG A 525 4.54 -13.05 4.54
N TYR A 526 3.72 -12.88 3.51
CA TYR A 526 3.38 -13.93 2.56
C TYR A 526 4.61 -14.46 1.82
N ALA A 527 5.45 -13.59 1.24
CA ALA A 527 6.66 -13.99 0.53
C ALA A 527 7.63 -14.77 1.45
N THR A 528 7.78 -14.34 2.71
CA THR A 528 8.57 -15.05 3.72
C THR A 528 7.99 -16.43 4.04
N GLN A 529 6.66 -16.55 4.13
CA GLN A 529 5.98 -17.83 4.37
C GLN A 529 6.21 -18.81 3.20
N VAL A 530 6.05 -18.35 1.96
CA VAL A 530 6.31 -19.18 0.77
C VAL A 530 7.77 -19.64 0.72
N ALA A 531 8.72 -18.76 1.01
CA ALA A 531 10.14 -19.10 1.09
C ALA A 531 10.39 -20.20 2.14
N THR A 532 9.76 -20.09 3.31
CA THR A 532 9.87 -21.08 4.40
C THR A 532 9.27 -22.44 3.98
N ALA A 533 8.08 -22.43 3.37
CA ALA A 533 7.44 -23.64 2.86
C ALA A 533 8.27 -24.32 1.77
N PHE A 534 8.89 -23.54 0.87
CA PHE A 534 9.81 -24.04 -0.14
C PHE A 534 11.04 -24.73 0.47
N HIS A 535 11.66 -24.14 1.48
CA HIS A 535 12.81 -24.76 2.14
C HIS A 535 12.45 -26.07 2.83
N LYS A 536 11.25 -26.16 3.44
CA LYS A 536 10.71 -27.42 3.99
C LYS A 536 10.53 -28.46 2.89
N PHE A 537 9.81 -28.11 1.82
CA PHE A 537 9.58 -28.98 0.67
C PHE A 537 10.90 -29.51 0.11
N TYR A 538 11.88 -28.64 -0.15
CA TYR A 538 13.18 -29.06 -0.70
C TYR A 538 13.95 -30.00 0.22
N THR A 539 13.81 -29.85 1.53
CA THR A 539 14.49 -30.69 2.52
C THR A 539 13.84 -32.06 2.63
N GLU A 540 12.51 -32.13 2.62
CA GLU A 540 11.75 -33.37 2.84
C GLU A 540 11.51 -34.16 1.53
N CYS A 541 11.34 -33.46 0.40
CA CYS A 541 10.96 -34.04 -0.88
C CYS A 541 12.12 -33.97 -1.89
N ARG A 542 12.89 -35.07 -2.02
CA ARG A 542 13.99 -35.17 -2.98
C ARG A 542 13.48 -35.07 -4.41
N ILE A 543 13.98 -34.10 -5.19
CA ILE A 543 13.58 -33.93 -6.60
C ILE A 543 14.40 -34.84 -7.51
N LYS A 544 15.72 -34.77 -7.44
CA LYS A 544 16.64 -35.47 -8.35
C LYS A 544 16.44 -36.99 -8.31
N ASP A 545 16.32 -37.55 -7.13
CA ASP A 545 16.30 -39.02 -6.87
C ASP A 545 14.87 -39.61 -6.93
N ALA A 546 13.84 -38.82 -7.22
CA ALA A 546 12.47 -39.31 -7.36
C ALA A 546 12.27 -40.10 -8.65
N ALA A 547 11.25 -40.94 -8.68
CA ALA A 547 10.81 -41.63 -9.89
C ALA A 547 10.50 -40.60 -11.00
N PRO A 548 10.71 -40.92 -12.29
CA PRO A 548 10.64 -39.91 -13.36
C PRO A 548 9.36 -39.07 -13.37
N ALA A 549 8.18 -39.68 -13.26
CA ALA A 549 6.90 -38.97 -13.25
C ALA A 549 6.75 -38.06 -12.01
N LEU A 550 7.10 -38.53 -10.81
CA LEU A 550 7.07 -37.73 -9.59
C LEU A 550 8.11 -36.59 -9.64
N ARG A 551 9.28 -36.86 -10.24
CA ARG A 551 10.30 -35.81 -10.45
C ARG A 551 9.78 -34.70 -11.34
N GLU A 552 9.10 -35.00 -12.43
CA GLU A 552 8.48 -34.00 -13.30
C GLU A 552 7.44 -33.17 -12.55
N ALA A 553 6.58 -33.77 -11.73
CA ALA A 553 5.61 -33.07 -10.90
C ALA A 553 6.29 -32.13 -9.88
N ARG A 554 7.38 -32.59 -9.22
CA ARG A 554 8.17 -31.74 -8.29
C ARG A 554 8.91 -30.62 -8.98
N ILE A 555 9.39 -30.82 -10.22
CA ILE A 555 9.98 -29.78 -11.06
C ILE A 555 8.93 -28.71 -11.36
N LEU A 556 7.72 -29.10 -11.78
CA LEU A 556 6.64 -28.15 -12.03
C LEU A 556 6.27 -27.36 -10.77
N LEU A 557 6.15 -28.01 -9.62
CA LEU A 557 5.94 -27.33 -8.33
C LEU A 557 7.05 -26.31 -8.02
N SER A 558 8.31 -26.65 -8.31
CA SER A 558 9.46 -25.75 -8.17
C SER A 558 9.35 -24.54 -9.11
N CYS A 559 8.99 -24.73 -10.38
CA CYS A 559 8.76 -23.65 -11.34
C CYS A 559 7.64 -22.72 -10.88
N CYS A 560 6.51 -23.26 -10.44
CA CYS A 560 5.39 -22.50 -9.88
C CYS A 560 5.80 -21.70 -8.64
N THR A 561 6.63 -22.29 -7.77
CA THR A 561 7.14 -21.61 -6.57
C THR A 561 8.01 -20.42 -6.94
N ALA A 562 8.93 -20.57 -7.89
CA ALA A 562 9.77 -19.46 -8.36
C ALA A 562 8.91 -18.32 -8.92
N ALA A 563 7.94 -18.63 -9.78
CA ALA A 563 7.03 -17.64 -10.36
C ALA A 563 6.20 -16.91 -9.30
N VAL A 564 5.70 -17.61 -8.28
CA VAL A 564 4.91 -16.99 -7.20
C VAL A 564 5.77 -16.08 -6.32
N ILE A 565 7.01 -16.47 -5.99
CA ILE A 565 7.94 -15.61 -5.24
C ILE A 565 8.26 -14.35 -6.05
N GLU A 566 8.56 -14.49 -7.34
CA GLU A 566 8.84 -13.37 -8.24
C GLU A 566 7.63 -12.42 -8.33
N ASN A 567 6.41 -12.95 -8.53
CA ASN A 567 5.19 -12.16 -8.58
C ASN A 567 4.89 -11.45 -7.24
N ALA A 568 5.16 -12.09 -6.10
CA ALA A 568 4.99 -11.47 -4.79
C ALA A 568 6.01 -10.34 -4.57
N LEU A 569 7.29 -10.55 -4.88
CA LEU A 569 8.35 -9.55 -4.76
C LEU A 569 8.11 -8.34 -5.68
N SER A 570 7.63 -8.58 -6.90
CA SER A 570 7.32 -7.51 -7.85
C SER A 570 6.20 -6.57 -7.38
N CYS A 571 5.28 -7.03 -6.50
CA CYS A 571 4.25 -6.18 -5.90
C CYS A 571 4.83 -5.02 -5.07
N PHE A 572 6.03 -5.17 -4.56
CA PHE A 572 6.71 -4.11 -3.81
C PHE A 572 8.06 -3.69 -4.43
N GLY A 573 8.24 -3.98 -5.72
CA GLY A 573 9.39 -3.53 -6.52
C GLY A 573 10.73 -4.05 -6.00
N VAL A 574 10.75 -5.29 -5.50
CA VAL A 574 11.94 -6.02 -5.07
C VAL A 574 12.27 -7.06 -6.12
N SER A 575 13.54 -7.17 -6.48
CA SER A 575 14.00 -8.12 -7.49
C SER A 575 13.96 -9.57 -6.99
N ALA A 576 13.84 -10.52 -7.93
CA ALA A 576 13.96 -11.95 -7.69
C ALA A 576 15.18 -12.48 -8.48
N PRO A 577 16.41 -12.38 -7.94
CA PRO A 577 17.62 -12.75 -8.66
C PRO A 577 17.70 -14.25 -8.91
N ASP A 578 18.20 -14.64 -10.07
CA ASP A 578 18.43 -16.05 -10.41
C ASP A 578 19.68 -16.64 -9.71
N HIS A 579 20.56 -15.77 -9.22
CA HIS A 579 21.81 -16.12 -8.54
C HIS A 579 22.08 -15.17 -7.37
N MET A 580 22.58 -15.72 -6.26
CA MET A 580 23.04 -14.99 -5.08
C MET A 580 24.36 -15.58 -4.58
#